data_2642b3e4aa6b640db1fdec7848019932
#
_entry.id   2642b3e4aa6b640db1fdec7848019932
#
_cell.length_a   1.000
_cell.length_b   1.000
_cell.length_c   1.000
_cell.angle_alpha   90.00
_cell.angle_beta   90.00
_cell.angle_gamma   90.00
#
_symmetry.space_group_name_H-M   'P 1'
#
loop_
_entity.id
_entity.type
_entity.pdbx_description
1 polymer ?
#
loop_
_entity_poly.entity_id
_entity_poly.type
_entity_poly.pdbx_seq_one_letter_code
_entity_poly.pdbx_strand_id
1 'polypeptide(L)'
;MDRSFSELRNISSQIGNNIDFVQGAGGNTSLKENNTLWVKASGCWLSDSINKNIFVPVDREEVTRLIESNNLSDLVVKNVDFQKEYFLHPSIETALHALMPHKFVLHIHAVNALSIAVLSNGKKYVERLLQDINWVWIPYVMPGIQLAKAIQNA
;
A
#
# COMPACT_ATOMS: atom_id res chain seq x y z
N MET A 1 11.18 -15.07 13.25
CA MET A 1 10.56 -14.06 12.38
C MET A 1 10.79 -14.51 10.95
N ASP A 2 9.75 -14.62 10.15
CA ASP A 2 9.88 -15.11 8.77
C ASP A 2 10.75 -14.15 7.94
N ARG A 3 11.55 -14.72 7.04
CA ARG A 3 12.45 -13.99 6.14
C ARG A 3 11.70 -12.91 5.34
N SER A 4 10.52 -13.24 4.83
CA SER A 4 9.70 -12.31 4.04
C SER A 4 9.25 -11.08 4.84
N PHE A 5 8.92 -11.25 6.12
CA PHE A 5 8.52 -10.12 6.97
C PHE A 5 9.71 -9.21 7.28
N SER A 6 10.89 -9.78 7.48
CA SER A 6 12.12 -9.00 7.63
C SER A 6 12.47 -8.22 6.36
N GLU A 7 12.27 -8.82 5.18
CA GLU A 7 12.42 -8.14 3.89
C GLU A 7 11.44 -6.98 3.73
N LEU A 8 10.16 -7.17 4.09
CA LEU A 8 9.17 -6.10 4.09
C LEU A 8 9.63 -4.90 4.94
N ARG A 9 10.09 -5.15 6.16
CA ARG A 9 10.58 -4.09 7.06
C ARG A 9 11.78 -3.36 6.48
N ASN A 10 12.73 -4.08 5.92
CA ASN A 10 13.93 -3.50 5.32
C ASN A 10 13.61 -2.61 4.11
N ILE A 11 12.81 -3.11 3.16
CA ILE A 11 12.39 -2.35 1.98
C ILE A 11 11.59 -1.11 2.42
N SER A 12 10.69 -1.26 3.37
CA SER A 12 9.87 -0.16 3.89
C SER A 12 10.71 0.94 4.51
N SER A 13 11.72 0.56 5.31
CA SER A 13 12.65 1.51 5.90
C SER A 13 13.47 2.25 4.84
N GLN A 14 13.99 1.54 3.84
CA GLN A 14 14.75 2.16 2.75
C GLN A 14 13.90 3.17 1.97
N ILE A 15 12.67 2.81 1.62
CA ILE A 15 11.72 3.71 0.94
C ILE A 15 11.37 4.89 1.85
N GLY A 16 11.05 4.63 3.11
CA GLY A 16 10.62 5.65 4.07
C GLY A 16 11.70 6.66 4.46
N ASN A 17 12.98 6.32 4.31
CA ASN A 17 14.09 7.23 4.52
C ASN A 17 14.47 8.03 3.27
N ASN A 18 13.82 7.78 2.13
CA ASN A 18 14.06 8.53 0.91
C ASN A 18 12.87 9.50 0.67
N ILE A 19 13.14 10.79 0.88
CA ILE A 19 12.14 11.85 0.73
C ILE A 19 11.61 11.99 -0.70
N ASP A 20 12.37 11.54 -1.71
CA ASP A 20 11.91 11.54 -3.10
C ASP A 20 10.85 10.46 -3.37
N PHE A 21 10.74 9.45 -2.49
CA PHE A 21 9.76 8.36 -2.61
C PHE A 21 8.56 8.53 -1.71
N VAL A 22 8.74 8.97 -0.47
CA VAL A 22 7.63 9.22 0.46
C VAL A 22 7.91 10.39 1.39
N GLN A 23 6.85 11.09 1.79
CA GLN A 23 6.91 12.23 2.68
C GLN A 23 6.01 11.95 3.90
N GLY A 24 6.57 12.09 5.10
CA GLY A 24 5.85 11.87 6.36
C GLY A 24 5.24 10.47 6.47
N ALA A 25 3.97 10.39 6.79
CA ALA A 25 3.20 9.14 6.88
C ALA A 25 2.68 8.63 5.52
N GLY A 26 3.07 9.29 4.42
CA GLY A 26 2.69 8.88 3.06
C GLY A 26 3.25 7.53 2.65
N GLY A 27 2.78 7.02 1.52
CA GLY A 27 3.15 5.72 1.02
C GLY A 27 2.66 4.56 1.88
N ASN A 28 2.73 3.38 1.32
CA ASN A 28 2.29 2.16 1.98
C ASN A 28 3.03 0.94 1.43
N THR A 29 3.27 -0.05 2.27
CA THR A 29 3.86 -1.32 1.85
C THR A 29 3.10 -2.47 2.47
N SER A 30 3.11 -3.61 1.80
CA SER A 30 2.47 -4.82 2.33
C SER A 30 3.16 -6.10 1.90
N LEU A 31 2.86 -7.15 2.65
CA LEU A 31 3.26 -8.54 2.38
C LEU A 31 2.02 -9.43 2.45
N LYS A 32 1.83 -10.26 1.44
CA LYS A 32 0.84 -11.35 1.45
C LYS A 32 1.50 -12.66 1.80
N GLU A 33 0.96 -13.33 2.80
CA GLU A 33 1.43 -14.62 3.25
C GLU A 33 0.24 -15.47 3.67
N ASN A 34 0.00 -16.54 2.92
CA ASN A 34 -1.23 -17.32 3.02
C ASN A 34 -2.47 -16.42 2.90
N ASN A 35 -3.42 -16.54 3.84
CA ASN A 35 -4.59 -15.67 3.93
C ASN A 35 -4.37 -14.40 4.77
N THR A 36 -3.11 -14.05 5.07
CA THR A 36 -2.80 -12.84 5.84
C THR A 36 -2.18 -11.78 4.94
N LEU A 37 -2.72 -10.57 5.00
CA LEU A 37 -2.13 -9.37 4.44
C LEU A 37 -1.55 -8.54 5.60
N TRP A 38 -0.24 -8.43 5.64
CA TRP A 38 0.46 -7.49 6.49
C TRP A 38 0.54 -6.15 5.78
N VAL A 39 -0.11 -5.13 6.29
CA VAL A 39 -0.17 -3.80 5.65
C VAL A 39 0.23 -2.73 6.65
N LYS A 40 0.92 -1.69 6.17
CA LYS A 40 1.30 -0.55 7.02
C LYS A 40 0.05 0.10 7.63
N ALA A 41 0.12 0.36 8.92
CA ALA A 41 -0.94 1.05 9.65
C ALA A 41 -1.06 2.52 9.21
N SER A 42 -2.27 3.04 9.32
CA SER A 42 -2.56 4.46 9.09
C SER A 42 -1.75 5.34 10.04
N GLY A 43 -1.22 6.45 9.53
CA GLY A 43 -0.44 7.43 10.32
C GLY A 43 0.98 7.00 10.68
N CYS A 44 1.38 5.75 10.44
CA CYS A 44 2.76 5.31 10.68
C CYS A 44 3.69 5.72 9.54
N TRP A 45 4.95 5.95 9.88
CA TRP A 45 6.00 6.26 8.91
C TRP A 45 6.72 4.98 8.47
N LEU A 46 6.96 4.83 7.18
CA LEU A 46 7.70 3.68 6.64
C LEU A 46 9.14 3.59 7.18
N SER A 47 9.78 4.72 7.44
CA SER A 47 11.11 4.80 8.05
C SER A 47 11.19 4.14 9.43
N ASP A 48 10.08 4.07 10.16
CA ASP A 48 10.02 3.46 11.49
C ASP A 48 9.97 1.92 11.45
N SER A 49 9.78 1.32 10.27
CA SER A 49 9.50 -0.12 10.11
C SER A 49 10.52 -1.07 10.75
N ILE A 50 11.77 -0.65 10.93
CA ILE A 50 12.80 -1.46 11.61
C ILE A 50 12.64 -1.38 13.14
N ASN A 51 12.33 -0.20 13.66
CA ASN A 51 12.38 0.09 15.09
C ASN A 51 11.02 -0.05 15.79
N LYS A 52 9.92 -0.01 15.02
CA LYS A 52 8.55 -0.08 15.53
C LYS A 52 7.74 -1.13 14.78
N ASN A 53 6.70 -1.63 15.43
CA ASN A 53 5.68 -2.45 14.77
C ASN A 53 4.69 -1.51 14.08
N ILE A 54 4.84 -1.32 12.76
CA ILE A 54 3.98 -0.46 11.97
C ILE A 54 3.02 -1.24 11.06
N PHE A 55 3.12 -2.56 11.04
CA PHE A 55 2.30 -3.42 10.20
C PHE A 55 1.20 -4.09 10.99
N VAL A 56 0.01 -4.09 10.42
CA VAL A 56 -1.16 -4.78 10.97
C VAL A 56 -1.55 -5.95 10.07
N PRO A 57 -1.85 -7.12 10.65
CA PRO A 57 -2.34 -8.26 9.90
C PRO A 57 -3.85 -8.15 9.69
N VAL A 58 -4.30 -8.34 8.46
CA VAL A 58 -5.71 -8.43 8.12
C VAL A 58 -6.00 -9.72 7.35
N ASP A 59 -7.24 -10.19 7.39
CA ASP A 59 -7.70 -11.34 6.61
C ASP A 59 -7.97 -10.91 5.17
N ARG A 60 -7.30 -11.55 4.20
CA ARG A 60 -7.43 -11.20 2.77
C ARG A 60 -8.83 -11.49 2.22
N GLU A 61 -9.43 -12.63 2.60
CA GLU A 61 -10.78 -13.00 2.16
C GLU A 61 -11.80 -12.03 2.73
N GLU A 62 -11.63 -11.62 4.00
CA GLU A 62 -12.45 -10.60 4.61
C GLU A 62 -12.35 -9.27 3.87
N VAL A 63 -11.13 -8.79 3.60
CA VAL A 63 -10.92 -7.56 2.82
C VAL A 63 -11.63 -7.66 1.47
N THR A 64 -11.51 -8.79 0.77
CA THR A 64 -12.16 -8.99 -0.53
C THR A 64 -13.67 -8.89 -0.43
N ARG A 65 -14.29 -9.54 0.56
CA ARG A 65 -15.75 -9.44 0.81
C ARG A 65 -16.19 -8.00 1.09
N LEU A 66 -15.42 -7.27 1.90
CA LEU A 66 -15.72 -5.88 2.22
C LEU A 66 -15.58 -4.95 1.00
N ILE A 67 -14.66 -5.24 0.10
CA ILE A 67 -14.54 -4.52 -1.19
C ILE A 67 -15.77 -4.78 -2.06
N GLU A 68 -16.24 -6.01 -2.14
CA GLU A 68 -17.44 -6.39 -2.91
C GLU A 68 -18.69 -5.70 -2.36
N SER A 69 -18.84 -5.65 -1.05
CA SER A 69 -19.92 -4.94 -0.36
C SER A 69 -19.77 -3.42 -0.33
N ASN A 70 -18.64 -2.90 -0.84
CA ASN A 70 -18.26 -1.49 -0.83
C ASN A 70 -18.17 -0.86 0.57
N ASN A 71 -17.83 -1.65 1.57
CA ASN A 71 -17.76 -1.24 2.98
C ASN A 71 -16.47 -1.73 3.65
N LEU A 72 -15.45 -0.87 3.77
CA LEU A 72 -14.21 -1.17 4.52
C LEU A 72 -14.23 -0.69 5.97
N SER A 73 -15.29 -0.01 6.41
CA SER A 73 -15.37 0.49 7.79
C SER A 73 -15.39 -0.65 8.81
N ASP A 74 -15.85 -1.83 8.39
CA ASP A 74 -15.97 -3.01 9.23
C ASP A 74 -14.69 -3.89 9.24
N LEU A 75 -13.62 -3.41 8.59
CA LEU A 75 -12.36 -4.15 8.55
C LEU A 75 -11.76 -4.31 9.94
N VAL A 76 -11.76 -5.54 10.42
CA VAL A 76 -11.20 -5.91 11.71
C VAL A 76 -9.76 -6.40 11.53
N VAL A 77 -8.84 -5.87 12.33
CA VAL A 77 -7.47 -6.38 12.40
C VAL A 77 -7.49 -7.77 13.03
N LYS A 78 -6.85 -8.75 12.41
CA LYS A 78 -6.70 -10.08 13.03
C LYS A 78 -6.09 -9.93 14.41
N ASN A 79 -6.73 -10.53 15.42
CA ASN A 79 -6.22 -10.55 16.78
C ASN A 79 -4.86 -11.26 16.83
N VAL A 80 -3.81 -10.47 16.91
CA VAL A 80 -2.46 -10.91 17.24
C VAL A 80 -2.10 -10.21 18.55
N ASP A 81 -1.30 -10.83 19.38
CA ASP A 81 -0.89 -10.29 20.69
C ASP A 81 -0.24 -8.89 20.65
N PHE A 82 0.06 -8.39 19.45
CA PHE A 82 0.57 -7.04 19.18
C PHE A 82 -0.44 -5.91 19.41
N GLN A 83 -1.74 -6.21 19.48
CA GLN A 83 -2.79 -5.16 19.63
C GLN A 83 -2.87 -4.55 21.03
N LYS A 84 -2.24 -5.18 22.03
CA LYS A 84 -2.33 -4.71 23.41
C LYS A 84 -1.61 -3.39 23.71
N GLU A 85 -0.65 -2.98 22.86
CA GLU A 85 0.15 -1.78 23.08
C GLU A 85 -0.20 -0.58 22.18
N TYR A 86 -0.76 -0.80 20.98
CA TYR A 86 -1.04 0.28 20.02
C TYR A 86 -2.36 0.02 19.30
N PHE A 87 -3.26 1.00 19.33
CA PHE A 87 -4.49 1.02 18.52
C PHE A 87 -4.15 1.31 17.05
N LEU A 88 -3.43 0.40 16.40
CA LEU A 88 -3.09 0.55 14.99
C LEU A 88 -4.27 0.13 14.11
N HIS A 89 -4.64 0.98 13.17
CA HIS A 89 -5.68 0.70 12.19
C HIS A 89 -5.07 0.47 10.81
N PRO A 90 -5.62 -0.47 10.00
CA PRO A 90 -5.20 -0.65 8.63
C PRO A 90 -5.34 0.64 7.83
N SER A 91 -4.45 0.83 6.85
CA SER A 91 -4.54 1.96 5.93
C SER A 91 -5.83 1.92 5.11
N ILE A 92 -6.35 3.07 4.71
CA ILE A 92 -7.44 3.20 3.73
C ILE A 92 -7.11 2.50 2.39
N GLU A 93 -5.84 2.28 2.11
CA GLU A 93 -5.34 1.62 0.90
C GLU A 93 -5.24 0.10 1.02
N THR A 94 -5.66 -0.47 2.13
CA THR A 94 -5.66 -1.93 2.35
C THR A 94 -6.36 -2.68 1.21
N ALA A 95 -7.45 -2.11 0.66
CA ALA A 95 -8.15 -2.68 -0.49
C ALA A 95 -7.25 -2.81 -1.73
N LEU A 96 -6.51 -1.75 -2.07
CA LEU A 96 -5.55 -1.75 -3.18
C LEU A 96 -4.52 -2.86 -2.98
N HIS A 97 -3.92 -2.91 -1.80
CA HIS A 97 -2.91 -3.92 -1.48
C HIS A 97 -3.46 -5.35 -1.53
N ALA A 98 -4.71 -5.56 -1.12
CA ALA A 98 -5.36 -6.88 -1.17
C ALA A 98 -5.60 -7.37 -2.60
N LEU A 99 -6.06 -6.48 -3.50
CA LEU A 99 -6.40 -6.80 -4.88
C LEU A 99 -5.18 -7.03 -5.78
N MET A 100 -4.05 -6.37 -5.52
CA MET A 100 -2.83 -6.60 -6.29
C MET A 100 -2.36 -8.06 -6.12
N PRO A 101 -2.00 -8.78 -7.21
CA PRO A 101 -1.69 -10.21 -7.12
C PRO A 101 -0.33 -10.53 -6.48
N HIS A 102 0.57 -9.56 -6.38
CA HIS A 102 1.96 -9.75 -5.97
C HIS A 102 2.10 -9.98 -4.46
N LYS A 103 3.11 -10.78 -4.07
CA LYS A 103 3.45 -11.07 -2.68
C LYS A 103 3.80 -9.79 -1.91
N PHE A 104 4.63 -8.91 -2.49
CA PHE A 104 4.94 -7.59 -1.99
C PHE A 104 4.24 -6.54 -2.85
N VAL A 105 3.65 -5.54 -2.21
CA VAL A 105 3.09 -4.37 -2.88
C VAL A 105 3.66 -3.12 -2.23
N LEU A 106 4.15 -2.22 -3.07
CA LEU A 106 4.75 -0.96 -2.66
C LEU A 106 3.95 0.18 -3.30
N HIS A 107 3.40 1.05 -2.47
CA HIS A 107 2.77 2.30 -2.89
C HIS A 107 3.64 3.45 -2.41
N ILE A 108 4.08 4.29 -3.32
CA ILE A 108 4.97 5.42 -3.05
C ILE A 108 4.43 6.70 -3.68
N HIS A 109 4.84 7.84 -3.12
CA HIS A 109 4.52 9.16 -3.61
C HIS A 109 5.77 9.78 -4.27
N ALA A 110 6.34 9.10 -5.25
CA ALA A 110 7.57 9.55 -5.90
C ALA A 110 7.40 10.94 -6.50
N VAL A 111 8.19 11.92 -6.02
CA VAL A 111 8.08 13.34 -6.40
C VAL A 111 8.12 13.53 -7.91
N ASN A 112 9.05 12.86 -8.59
CA ASN A 112 9.17 12.94 -10.04
C ASN A 112 7.96 12.36 -10.77
N ALA A 113 7.40 11.26 -10.30
CA ALA A 113 6.19 10.67 -10.89
C ALA A 113 4.98 11.57 -10.68
N LEU A 114 4.81 12.11 -9.46
CA LEU A 114 3.72 13.02 -9.13
C LEU A 114 3.80 14.33 -9.93
N SER A 115 5.00 14.89 -10.12
CA SER A 115 5.19 16.10 -10.93
C SER A 115 4.72 15.93 -12.37
N ILE A 116 4.88 14.74 -12.93
CA ILE A 116 4.37 14.41 -14.28
C ILE A 116 2.86 14.10 -14.23
N ALA A 117 2.42 13.38 -13.20
CA ALA A 117 1.03 12.93 -13.12
C ALA A 117 0.01 14.08 -13.01
N VAL A 118 0.42 15.23 -12.45
CA VAL A 118 -0.45 16.42 -12.34
C VAL A 118 -0.55 17.24 -13.63
N LEU A 119 0.27 16.95 -14.63
CA LEU A 119 0.22 17.66 -15.91
C LEU A 119 -0.97 17.17 -16.75
N SER A 120 -1.61 18.08 -17.49
CA SER A 120 -2.71 17.76 -18.40
C SER A 120 -2.35 16.75 -19.49
N ASN A 121 -1.08 16.69 -19.87
CA ASN A 121 -0.51 15.76 -20.84
C ASN A 121 0.44 14.73 -20.22
N GLY A 122 0.39 14.55 -18.89
CA GLY A 122 1.28 13.68 -18.12
C GLY A 122 1.35 12.25 -18.67
N LYS A 123 0.21 11.65 -19.02
CA LYS A 123 0.17 10.30 -19.62
C LYS A 123 1.08 10.19 -20.87
N LYS A 124 1.05 11.18 -21.76
CA LYS A 124 1.90 11.20 -22.97
C LYS A 124 3.39 11.30 -22.65
N TYR A 125 3.75 11.98 -21.55
CA TYR A 125 5.13 12.00 -21.07
C TYR A 125 5.58 10.63 -20.58
N VAL A 126 4.75 9.98 -19.75
CA VAL A 126 5.05 8.64 -19.24
C VAL A 126 5.18 7.63 -20.39
N GLU A 127 4.30 7.67 -21.39
CA GLU A 127 4.38 6.82 -22.58
C GLU A 127 5.72 6.91 -23.32
N ARG A 128 6.35 8.08 -23.31
CA ARG A 128 7.68 8.27 -23.91
C ARG A 128 8.83 7.84 -23.03
N LEU A 129 8.67 7.95 -21.71
CA LEU A 129 9.73 7.66 -20.75
C LEU A 129 9.83 6.19 -20.40
N LEU A 130 8.70 5.47 -20.35
CA LEU A 130 8.60 4.09 -19.86
C LEU A 130 8.29 3.11 -21.01
N GLN A 131 9.07 3.14 -22.09
CA GLN A 131 8.82 2.28 -23.26
C GLN A 131 9.08 0.79 -22.99
N ASP A 132 10.03 0.47 -22.09
CA ASP A 132 10.46 -0.90 -21.80
C ASP A 132 9.97 -1.43 -20.44
N ILE A 133 9.02 -0.73 -19.81
CA ILE A 133 8.48 -1.09 -18.50
C ILE A 133 6.97 -1.32 -18.64
N ASN A 134 6.48 -2.39 -18.02
CA ASN A 134 5.04 -2.61 -17.90
C ASN A 134 4.45 -1.61 -16.90
N TRP A 135 3.57 -0.77 -17.37
CA TRP A 135 2.87 0.21 -16.54
C TRP A 135 1.44 0.43 -17.01
N VAL A 136 0.63 0.96 -16.12
CA VAL A 136 -0.77 1.32 -16.40
C VAL A 136 -1.02 2.73 -15.88
N TRP A 137 -1.72 3.54 -16.67
CA TRP A 137 -2.18 4.86 -16.23
C TRP A 137 -3.57 4.74 -15.63
N ILE A 138 -3.69 5.03 -14.34
CA ILE A 138 -4.98 5.14 -13.68
C ILE A 138 -5.36 6.63 -13.63
N PRO A 139 -6.48 7.04 -14.23
CA PRO A 139 -7.00 8.40 -14.05
C PRO A 139 -7.25 8.69 -12.57
N TYR A 140 -7.32 9.98 -12.22
CA TYR A 140 -7.60 10.33 -10.83
C TYR A 140 -8.91 9.70 -10.34
N VAL A 141 -8.82 8.99 -9.24
CA VAL A 141 -9.94 8.42 -8.48
C VAL A 141 -9.69 8.65 -6.99
N MET A 142 -10.75 8.76 -6.22
CA MET A 142 -10.63 8.89 -4.77
C MET A 142 -9.91 7.67 -4.18
N PRO A 143 -8.96 7.87 -3.24
CA PRO A 143 -8.30 6.79 -2.50
C PRO A 143 -9.31 5.85 -1.82
N GLY A 144 -8.88 4.62 -1.59
CA GLY A 144 -9.71 3.58 -0.99
C GLY A 144 -10.29 2.60 -2.01
N ILE A 145 -11.53 2.13 -1.79
CA ILE A 145 -12.14 1.08 -2.62
C ILE A 145 -12.24 1.48 -4.10
N GLN A 146 -12.55 2.73 -4.40
CA GLN A 146 -12.70 3.18 -5.79
C GLN A 146 -11.39 3.07 -6.56
N LEU A 147 -10.29 3.53 -5.96
CA LEU A 147 -8.95 3.40 -6.54
C LEU A 147 -8.56 1.92 -6.68
N ALA A 148 -8.81 1.11 -5.67
CA ALA A 148 -8.51 -0.32 -5.70
C ALA A 148 -9.23 -1.04 -6.86
N LYS A 149 -10.52 -0.76 -7.06
CA LYS A 149 -11.31 -1.30 -8.19
C LYS A 149 -10.83 -0.77 -9.54
N ALA A 150 -10.44 0.50 -9.64
CA ALA A 150 -9.90 1.06 -10.87
C ALA A 150 -8.59 0.38 -11.29
N ILE A 151 -7.71 0.09 -10.33
CA ILE A 151 -6.46 -0.65 -10.57
C ILE A 151 -6.73 -2.10 -10.97
N GLN A 152 -7.70 -2.77 -10.32
CA GLN A 152 -8.06 -4.16 -10.65
C GLN A 152 -8.58 -4.31 -12.08
N ASN A 153 -9.25 -3.28 -12.61
CA ASN A 153 -9.87 -3.29 -13.93
C ASN A 153 -8.91 -2.85 -15.06
N ALA A 154 -7.71 -2.44 -14.72
CA ALA A 154 -6.74 -1.88 -15.66
C ALA A 154 -5.64 -2.89 -16.04
#